data_9f9d87dd9faab5f3c092f5dbb5a0bdf4
#
_entry.id   9f9d87dd9faab5f3c092f5dbb5a0bdf4
#
_cell.length_a   1.000
_cell.length_b   1.000
_cell.length_c   1.000
_cell.angle_alpha   90.00
_cell.angle_beta   90.00
_cell.angle_gamma   90.00
#
_symmetry.space_group_name_H-M   'P 1'
#
loop_
_entity.id
_entity.type
_entity.pdbx_description
1 polymer ?
#
loop_
_entity_poly.entity_id
_entity_poly.type
_entity_poly.pdbx_seq_one_letter_code
_entity_poly.pdbx_strand_id
1 'polypeptide(L)'
;YYKRRYDYCAEYVTIMKELWKTGRSNFKGDFFTMDDCRCSPTPAQEIPIICAAQSDAGTQYAARFADYNFCASFGINKPTAVASSVARLVSATRETKRKCGALILTMIIADSTDEAAMKKWEHYKAGTDLKALAYRDEQARDDPSQDKYNIANRRKIENMEKLPTNQGLLIGSY
;
A
#
# COMPACT_ATOMS: atom_id res chain seq x y z
N TYR A 1 -3.33 12.08 -17.24
CA TYR A 1 -3.67 11.81 -15.83
C TYR A 1 -2.60 10.99 -15.13
N TYR A 2 -2.11 9.89 -15.70
CA TYR A 2 -1.20 8.97 -15.01
C TYR A 2 0.06 9.65 -14.41
N LYS A 3 0.74 10.52 -15.17
CA LYS A 3 1.96 11.23 -14.71
C LYS A 3 1.70 12.19 -13.54
N ARG A 4 0.48 12.75 -13.45
CA ARG A 4 0.06 13.69 -12.40
C ARG A 4 -0.91 13.08 -11.38
N ARG A 5 -0.97 11.74 -11.28
CA ARG A 5 -1.93 11.07 -10.39
C ARG A 5 -1.80 11.46 -8.92
N TYR A 6 -0.58 11.72 -8.45
CA TYR A 6 -0.37 12.13 -7.06
C TYR A 6 -0.76 13.59 -6.81
N ASP A 7 -0.63 14.48 -7.81
CA ASP A 7 -1.14 15.85 -7.72
C ASP A 7 -2.67 15.84 -7.65
N TYR A 8 -3.31 15.04 -8.51
CA TYR A 8 -4.76 14.81 -8.46
C TYR A 8 -5.22 14.29 -7.09
N CYS A 9 -4.55 13.26 -6.56
CA CYS A 9 -4.85 12.72 -5.24
C CYS A 9 -4.61 13.75 -4.12
N ALA A 10 -3.60 14.62 -4.25
CA ALA A 10 -3.30 15.65 -3.27
C ALA A 10 -4.44 16.69 -3.15
N GLU A 11 -4.96 17.15 -4.28
CA GLU A 11 -6.12 18.05 -4.29
C GLU A 11 -7.36 17.37 -3.71
N TYR A 12 -7.62 16.13 -4.14
CA TYR A 12 -8.75 15.35 -3.64
C TYR A 12 -8.72 15.17 -2.12
N VAL A 13 -7.58 14.75 -1.55
CA VAL A 13 -7.42 14.58 -0.10
C VAL A 13 -7.52 15.90 0.64
N THR A 14 -7.01 17.00 0.07
CA THR A 14 -7.15 18.33 0.65
C THR A 14 -8.62 18.72 0.78
N ILE A 15 -9.40 18.55 -0.28
CA ILE A 15 -10.85 18.83 -0.27
C ILE A 15 -11.56 17.96 0.76
N MET A 16 -11.26 16.66 0.81
CA MET A 16 -11.87 15.77 1.79
C MET A 16 -11.59 16.22 3.24
N LYS A 17 -10.33 16.57 3.54
CA LYS A 17 -9.94 17.06 4.88
C LYS A 17 -10.65 18.37 5.23
N GLU A 18 -10.80 19.30 4.29
CA GLU A 18 -11.59 20.53 4.49
C GLU A 18 -13.05 20.22 4.80
N LEU A 19 -13.70 19.37 3.99
CA LEU A 19 -15.09 18.98 4.17
C LEU A 19 -15.32 18.26 5.50
N TRP A 20 -14.45 17.35 5.89
CA TRP A 20 -14.56 16.67 7.18
C TRP A 20 -14.38 17.61 8.36
N LYS A 21 -13.48 18.57 8.25
CA LYS A 21 -13.17 19.51 9.35
C LYS A 21 -14.21 20.62 9.50
N THR A 22 -14.70 21.16 8.38
CA THR A 22 -15.50 22.39 8.38
C THR A 22 -16.90 22.21 7.81
N GLY A 23 -17.19 21.08 7.18
CA GLY A 23 -18.42 20.86 6.44
C GLY A 23 -18.51 21.61 5.11
N ARG A 24 -17.44 22.34 4.71
CA ARG A 24 -17.47 23.18 3.51
C ARG A 24 -16.09 23.24 2.85
N SER A 25 -16.09 23.33 1.50
CA SER A 25 -14.87 23.60 0.71
C SER A 25 -15.19 24.56 -0.44
N ASN A 26 -14.27 25.51 -0.64
CA ASN A 26 -14.21 26.40 -1.81
C ASN A 26 -12.84 26.23 -2.52
N PHE A 27 -12.28 25.04 -2.47
CA PHE A 27 -10.98 24.71 -3.03
C PHE A 27 -10.93 25.03 -4.54
N LYS A 28 -9.83 25.57 -5.00
CA LYS A 28 -9.55 25.80 -6.42
C LYS A 28 -8.14 25.30 -6.72
N GLY A 29 -8.06 24.28 -7.58
CA GLY A 29 -6.82 23.65 -8.01
C GLY A 29 -6.81 23.38 -9.51
N ASP A 30 -5.83 22.61 -9.94
CA ASP A 30 -5.68 22.24 -11.35
C ASP A 30 -6.69 21.18 -11.81
N PHE A 31 -7.14 20.33 -10.90
CA PHE A 31 -8.02 19.19 -11.17
C PHE A 31 -9.44 19.39 -10.64
N PHE A 32 -9.58 20.12 -9.54
CA PHE A 32 -10.86 20.33 -8.87
C PHE A 32 -11.12 21.80 -8.63
N THR A 33 -12.37 22.19 -8.83
CA THR A 33 -12.89 23.50 -8.45
C THR A 33 -14.18 23.27 -7.66
N MET A 34 -14.20 23.70 -6.39
CA MET A 34 -15.34 23.64 -5.51
C MET A 34 -15.94 25.05 -5.37
N ASP A 35 -17.26 25.11 -5.41
CA ASP A 35 -18.02 26.32 -5.15
C ASP A 35 -19.11 26.00 -4.13
N ASP A 36 -18.90 26.47 -2.90
CA ASP A 36 -19.73 26.19 -1.74
C ASP A 36 -20.08 24.71 -1.55
N CYS A 37 -19.12 23.82 -1.86
CA CYS A 37 -19.31 22.39 -1.70
C CYS A 37 -19.52 22.07 -0.21
N ARG A 38 -20.57 21.32 0.11
CA ARG A 38 -20.96 21.05 1.50
C ARG A 38 -20.97 19.56 1.79
N CYS A 39 -20.62 19.21 3.03
CA CYS A 39 -20.65 17.86 3.57
C CYS A 39 -21.32 17.86 4.95
N SER A 40 -22.35 17.06 5.12
CA SER A 40 -23.06 16.90 6.40
C SER A 40 -23.59 15.47 6.52
N PRO A 41 -23.48 14.83 7.69
CA PRO A 41 -22.79 15.32 8.89
C PRO A 41 -21.26 15.32 8.74
N THR A 42 -20.57 16.21 9.48
CA THR A 42 -19.11 16.14 9.61
C THR A 42 -18.72 15.05 10.60
N PRO A 43 -17.56 14.38 10.41
CA PRO A 43 -17.07 13.40 11.36
C PRO A 43 -16.86 14.00 12.76
N ALA A 44 -17.26 13.26 13.80
CA ALA A 44 -17.05 13.68 15.18
C ALA A 44 -15.57 13.58 15.62
N GLN A 45 -14.76 12.81 14.89
CA GLN A 45 -13.34 12.61 15.13
C GLN A 45 -12.58 12.70 13.82
N GLU A 46 -11.28 12.97 13.91
CA GLU A 46 -10.40 12.97 12.74
C GLU A 46 -10.34 11.56 12.12
N ILE A 47 -10.56 11.49 10.81
CA ILE A 47 -10.49 10.24 10.05
C ILE A 47 -9.05 10.07 9.55
N PRO A 48 -8.32 9.01 10.01
CA PRO A 48 -6.97 8.77 9.53
C PRO A 48 -6.97 8.30 8.07
N ILE A 49 -6.02 8.79 7.29
CA ILE A 49 -5.83 8.42 5.90
C ILE A 49 -4.72 7.38 5.82
N ILE A 50 -5.04 6.25 5.20
CA ILE A 50 -4.09 5.16 4.95
C ILE A 50 -3.78 5.11 3.46
N CYS A 51 -2.51 5.13 3.10
CA CYS A 51 -2.02 4.90 1.75
C CYS A 51 -1.46 3.49 1.57
N ALA A 52 -1.55 2.96 0.34
CA ALA A 52 -0.91 1.71 -0.07
C ALA A 52 0.18 1.99 -1.12
N ALA A 53 1.04 2.95 -0.84
CA ALA A 53 2.03 3.45 -1.78
C ALA A 53 3.36 2.72 -1.66
N GLN A 54 3.85 2.15 -2.78
CA GLN A 54 5.11 1.39 -2.82
C GLN A 54 6.21 2.08 -3.65
N SER A 55 5.85 2.87 -4.66
CA SER A 55 6.79 3.65 -5.46
C SER A 55 7.40 4.81 -4.68
N ASP A 56 8.54 5.33 -5.12
CA ASP A 56 9.16 6.49 -4.45
C ASP A 56 8.21 7.70 -4.45
N ALA A 57 7.59 8.02 -5.58
CA ALA A 57 6.61 9.09 -5.69
C ALA A 57 5.40 8.88 -4.78
N GLY A 58 4.92 7.62 -4.68
CA GLY A 58 3.81 7.27 -3.78
C GLY A 58 4.20 7.36 -2.31
N THR A 59 5.42 6.96 -1.94
CA THR A 59 5.94 7.08 -0.57
C THR A 59 6.06 8.56 -0.16
N GLN A 60 6.54 9.42 -1.06
CA GLN A 60 6.56 10.88 -0.86
C GLN A 60 5.15 11.46 -0.69
N TYR A 61 4.20 11.00 -1.52
CA TYR A 61 2.80 11.40 -1.37
C TYR A 61 2.24 10.98 -0.01
N ALA A 62 2.45 9.72 0.40
CA ALA A 62 2.00 9.22 1.71
C ALA A 62 2.59 10.05 2.87
N ALA A 63 3.90 10.35 2.82
CA ALA A 63 4.56 11.18 3.83
C ALA A 63 3.97 12.60 3.95
N ARG A 64 3.39 13.14 2.87
CA ARG A 64 2.77 14.48 2.85
C ARG A 64 1.31 14.49 3.28
N PHE A 65 0.54 13.47 2.94
CA PHE A 65 -0.92 13.51 3.01
C PHE A 65 -1.54 12.43 3.89
N ALA A 66 -0.86 11.31 4.11
CA ALA A 66 -1.39 10.19 4.87
C ALA A 66 -0.92 10.18 6.34
N ASP A 67 -1.67 9.47 7.17
CA ASP A 67 -1.34 9.22 8.57
C ASP A 67 -0.62 7.88 8.72
N TYR A 68 -0.91 6.94 7.78
CA TYR A 68 -0.25 5.64 7.68
C TYR A 68 0.01 5.28 6.22
N ASN A 69 1.08 4.49 6.00
CA ASN A 69 1.34 3.87 4.70
C ASN A 69 1.62 2.38 4.85
N PHE A 70 1.04 1.54 4.00
CA PHE A 70 1.39 0.14 3.93
C PHE A 70 2.80 -0.03 3.38
N CYS A 71 3.68 -0.63 4.19
CA CYS A 71 5.03 -0.99 3.83
C CYS A 71 5.07 -2.46 3.41
N ALA A 72 5.49 -2.72 2.17
CA ALA A 72 5.52 -4.07 1.65
C ALA A 72 6.59 -4.93 2.33
N SER A 73 6.20 -6.15 2.67
CA SER A 73 7.08 -7.24 3.08
C SER A 73 6.96 -8.37 2.05
N PHE A 74 8.02 -9.13 1.85
CA PHE A 74 8.07 -10.23 0.90
C PHE A 74 8.87 -11.40 1.47
N GLY A 75 8.64 -12.60 0.91
CA GLY A 75 9.33 -13.83 1.31
C GLY A 75 8.59 -14.59 2.40
N ILE A 76 9.08 -15.78 2.68
CA ILE A 76 8.54 -16.70 3.69
C ILE A 76 9.46 -16.64 4.91
N ASN A 77 8.87 -16.44 6.09
CA ASN A 77 9.59 -16.34 7.38
C ASN A 77 10.75 -15.33 7.37
N LYS A 78 10.54 -14.18 6.69
CA LYS A 78 11.49 -13.06 6.61
C LYS A 78 10.91 -11.80 7.26
N PRO A 79 10.79 -11.71 8.59
CA PRO A 79 10.16 -10.57 9.26
C PRO A 79 10.88 -9.24 9.02
N THR A 80 12.18 -9.27 8.72
CA THR A 80 12.99 -8.08 8.42
C THR A 80 12.87 -7.56 6.98
N ALA A 81 12.18 -8.29 6.09
CA ALA A 81 12.06 -7.91 4.68
C ALA A 81 11.32 -6.58 4.46
N VAL A 82 10.56 -6.11 5.45
CA VAL A 82 9.89 -4.79 5.43
C VAL A 82 10.85 -3.61 5.65
N ALA A 83 12.05 -3.84 6.19
CA ALA A 83 12.95 -2.78 6.66
C ALA A 83 13.25 -1.72 5.58
N SER A 84 13.49 -2.14 4.34
CA SER A 84 13.76 -1.20 3.24
C SER A 84 12.57 -0.29 2.92
N SER A 85 11.34 -0.80 2.97
CA SER A 85 10.11 -0.02 2.75
C SER A 85 9.88 0.97 3.88
N VAL A 86 10.11 0.55 5.12
CA VAL A 86 10.02 1.42 6.30
C VAL A 86 11.08 2.52 6.25
N ALA A 87 12.33 2.19 5.92
CA ALA A 87 13.42 3.18 5.82
C ALA A 87 13.11 4.28 4.79
N ARG A 88 12.52 3.93 3.64
CA ARG A 88 12.09 4.93 2.64
C ARG A 88 10.99 5.84 3.18
N LEU A 89 9.99 5.27 3.87
CA LEU A 89 8.93 6.08 4.49
C LEU A 89 9.52 7.03 5.55
N VAL A 90 10.41 6.54 6.40
CA VAL A 90 11.10 7.36 7.41
C VAL A 90 11.89 8.50 6.77
N SER A 91 12.61 8.23 5.67
CA SER A 91 13.32 9.28 4.93
C SER A 91 12.36 10.36 4.40
N ALA A 92 11.27 9.94 3.75
CA ALA A 92 10.27 10.86 3.22
C ALA A 92 9.58 11.69 4.30
N THR A 93 9.31 11.12 5.48
CA THR A 93 8.71 11.86 6.60
C THR A 93 9.65 12.89 7.21
N ARG A 94 10.97 12.66 7.18
CA ARG A 94 11.96 13.66 7.61
C ARG A 94 11.93 14.90 6.72
N GLU A 95 11.82 14.71 5.39
CA GLU A 95 11.72 15.80 4.42
C GLU A 95 10.43 16.62 4.61
N THR A 96 9.31 15.95 4.85
CA THR A 96 8.01 16.61 5.01
C THR A 96 7.77 17.17 6.41
N LYS A 97 8.60 16.82 7.40
CA LYS A 97 8.45 17.15 8.83
C LYS A 97 7.08 16.70 9.40
N ARG A 98 6.47 15.69 8.81
CA ARG A 98 5.21 15.08 9.27
C ARG A 98 5.44 13.68 9.81
N LYS A 99 4.52 13.23 10.65
CA LYS A 99 4.45 11.82 11.07
C LYS A 99 3.59 11.04 10.09
N CYS A 100 4.07 9.89 9.63
CA CYS A 100 3.31 8.91 8.89
C CYS A 100 3.74 7.53 9.39
N GLY A 101 2.82 6.79 9.97
CA GLY A 101 3.09 5.46 10.53
C GLY A 101 3.25 4.40 9.44
N ALA A 102 4.01 3.34 9.72
CA ALA A 102 4.11 2.18 8.84
C ALA A 102 3.09 1.12 9.26
N LEU A 103 2.30 0.63 8.31
CA LEU A 103 1.47 -0.58 8.46
C LEU A 103 2.11 -1.70 7.65
N ILE A 104 2.17 -2.89 8.23
CA ILE A 104 2.73 -4.08 7.58
C ILE A 104 1.60 -5.05 7.32
N LEU A 105 1.46 -5.47 6.07
CA LEU A 105 0.53 -6.51 5.69
C LEU A 105 1.29 -7.83 5.55
N THR A 106 0.97 -8.79 6.40
CA THR A 106 1.59 -10.11 6.41
C THR A 106 0.51 -11.18 6.48
N MET A 107 0.63 -12.20 5.66
CA MET A 107 -0.19 -13.41 5.78
C MET A 107 0.41 -14.33 6.84
N ILE A 108 -0.42 -14.83 7.74
CA ILE A 108 0.00 -15.74 8.79
C ILE A 108 -0.67 -17.10 8.54
N ILE A 109 0.12 -18.16 8.50
CA ILE A 109 -0.33 -19.54 8.44
C ILE A 109 0.22 -20.26 9.66
N ALA A 110 -0.65 -20.55 10.62
CA ALA A 110 -0.27 -21.14 11.88
C ALA A 110 -0.99 -22.48 12.13
N ASP A 111 -0.32 -23.36 12.84
CA ASP A 111 -0.87 -24.64 13.35
C ASP A 111 -0.18 -25.03 14.67
N SER A 112 -0.56 -26.18 15.24
CA SER A 112 0.00 -26.73 16.46
C SER A 112 1.49 -27.12 16.36
N THR A 113 1.97 -27.38 15.15
CA THR A 113 3.40 -27.63 14.85
C THR A 113 3.82 -26.92 13.55
N ASP A 114 5.11 -26.69 13.39
CA ASP A 114 5.68 -26.08 12.17
C ASP A 114 5.40 -26.95 10.95
N GLU A 115 5.45 -28.29 11.07
CA GLU A 115 5.16 -29.22 10.00
C GLU A 115 3.69 -29.13 9.57
N ALA A 116 2.77 -29.03 10.51
CA ALA A 116 1.34 -28.88 10.24
C ALA A 116 1.05 -27.53 9.55
N ALA A 117 1.67 -26.44 10.01
CA ALA A 117 1.57 -25.13 9.38
C ALA A 117 2.13 -25.15 7.94
N MET A 118 3.27 -25.79 7.72
CA MET A 118 3.87 -25.94 6.39
C MET A 118 2.99 -26.78 5.48
N LYS A 119 2.36 -27.86 5.98
CA LYS A 119 1.41 -28.66 5.21
C LYS A 119 0.19 -27.86 4.75
N LYS A 120 -0.33 -26.95 5.59
CA LYS A 120 -1.40 -26.02 5.16
C LYS A 120 -0.92 -25.11 4.02
N TRP A 121 0.28 -24.58 4.13
CA TRP A 121 0.86 -23.74 3.08
C TRP A 121 0.98 -24.49 1.75
N GLU A 122 1.52 -25.71 1.77
CA GLU A 122 1.65 -26.54 0.56
C GLU A 122 0.26 -26.86 -0.06
N HIS A 123 -0.76 -27.10 0.77
CA HIS A 123 -2.14 -27.28 0.31
C HIS A 123 -2.66 -26.02 -0.40
N TYR A 124 -2.49 -24.82 0.17
CA TYR A 124 -2.91 -23.56 -0.47
C TYR A 124 -2.14 -23.29 -1.77
N LYS A 125 -0.85 -23.58 -1.75
CA LYS A 125 0.00 -23.42 -2.94
C LYS A 125 -0.40 -24.36 -4.07
N ALA A 126 -0.76 -25.61 -3.76
CA ALA A 126 -1.23 -26.59 -4.75
C ALA A 126 -2.57 -26.18 -5.39
N GLY A 127 -3.44 -25.49 -4.64
CA GLY A 127 -4.72 -24.96 -5.16
C GLY A 127 -4.60 -23.64 -5.93
N THR A 128 -3.39 -23.17 -6.22
CA THR A 128 -3.19 -21.89 -6.88
C THR A 128 -3.68 -21.91 -8.34
N ASP A 129 -4.52 -20.92 -8.69
CA ASP A 129 -4.92 -20.68 -10.09
C ASP A 129 -3.77 -20.00 -10.86
N LEU A 130 -3.01 -20.81 -11.60
CA LEU A 130 -1.88 -20.35 -12.38
C LEU A 130 -2.29 -19.41 -13.53
N LYS A 131 -3.53 -19.50 -14.05
CA LYS A 131 -4.04 -18.61 -15.09
C LYS A 131 -4.30 -17.22 -14.50
N ALA A 132 -4.91 -17.15 -13.31
CA ALA A 132 -5.12 -15.90 -12.59
C ALA A 132 -3.79 -15.24 -12.22
N LEU A 133 -2.77 -16.03 -11.82
CA LEU A 133 -1.44 -15.48 -11.57
C LEU A 133 -0.79 -14.91 -12.83
N ALA A 134 -0.86 -15.63 -13.96
CA ALA A 134 -0.32 -15.17 -15.23
C ALA A 134 -0.99 -13.87 -15.69
N TYR A 135 -2.32 -13.77 -15.60
CA TYR A 135 -3.07 -12.57 -15.93
C TYR A 135 -2.66 -11.38 -15.04
N ARG A 136 -2.56 -11.59 -13.73
CA ARG A 136 -2.09 -10.56 -12.80
C ARG A 136 -0.69 -10.05 -13.15
N ASP A 137 0.22 -10.95 -13.49
CA ASP A 137 1.60 -10.62 -13.81
C ASP A 137 1.70 -9.91 -15.17
N GLU A 138 0.80 -10.21 -16.11
CA GLU A 138 0.64 -9.49 -17.37
C GLU A 138 0.17 -8.04 -17.13
N GLN A 139 -0.90 -7.85 -16.35
CA GLN A 139 -1.37 -6.51 -15.98
C GLN A 139 -0.29 -5.68 -15.28
N ALA A 140 0.53 -6.29 -14.44
CA ALA A 140 1.60 -5.59 -13.75
C ALA A 140 2.80 -5.24 -14.64
N ARG A 141 3.01 -5.94 -15.76
CA ARG A 141 4.03 -5.59 -16.79
C ARG A 141 3.65 -4.35 -17.57
N ASP A 142 2.35 -4.12 -17.74
CA ASP A 142 1.82 -2.97 -18.47
C ASP A 142 1.79 -1.68 -17.64
N ASP A 143 2.30 -1.72 -16.39
CA ASP A 143 2.41 -0.53 -15.55
C ASP A 143 3.35 0.50 -16.20
N PRO A 144 2.82 1.66 -16.64
CA PRO A 144 3.61 2.67 -17.31
C PRO A 144 4.69 3.32 -16.43
N SER A 145 4.67 3.11 -15.11
CA SER A 145 5.69 3.68 -14.22
C SER A 145 7.05 3.01 -14.38
N GLN A 146 7.08 1.73 -14.79
CA GLN A 146 8.30 0.90 -14.82
C GLN A 146 9.12 0.99 -13.50
N ASP A 147 8.44 1.28 -12.39
CA ASP A 147 9.07 1.51 -11.10
C ASP A 147 9.68 0.21 -10.55
N LYS A 148 10.93 0.26 -10.10
CA LYS A 148 11.64 -0.89 -9.49
C LYS A 148 10.93 -1.44 -8.25
N TYR A 149 10.08 -0.63 -7.60
CA TYR A 149 9.27 -1.03 -6.45
C TYR A 149 7.86 -1.51 -6.83
N ASN A 150 7.53 -1.54 -8.12
CA ASN A 150 6.32 -2.18 -8.61
C ASN A 150 6.25 -3.63 -8.10
N ILE A 151 5.05 -4.08 -7.74
CA ILE A 151 4.81 -5.41 -7.15
C ILE A 151 5.35 -6.52 -8.07
N ALA A 152 5.17 -6.43 -9.40
CA ALA A 152 5.66 -7.43 -10.34
C ALA A 152 7.19 -7.54 -10.32
N ASN A 153 7.91 -6.40 -10.35
CA ASN A 153 9.35 -6.38 -10.31
C ASN A 153 9.87 -6.93 -8.97
N ARG A 154 9.25 -6.57 -7.85
CA ARG A 154 9.63 -7.10 -6.55
C ARG A 154 9.39 -8.60 -6.41
N ARG A 155 8.29 -9.11 -6.95
CA ARG A 155 8.01 -10.56 -6.96
C ARG A 155 9.10 -11.36 -7.67
N LYS A 156 9.64 -10.86 -8.79
CA LYS A 156 10.78 -11.47 -9.49
C LYS A 156 12.03 -11.51 -8.62
N ILE A 157 12.38 -10.37 -8.01
CA ILE A 157 13.55 -10.26 -7.13
C ILE A 157 13.47 -11.25 -5.96
N GLU A 158 12.28 -11.43 -5.39
CA GLU A 158 12.05 -12.29 -4.21
C GLU A 158 11.66 -13.74 -4.58
N ASN A 159 11.74 -14.13 -5.86
CA ASN A 159 11.35 -15.44 -6.37
C ASN A 159 9.90 -15.85 -6.00
N MET A 160 9.02 -14.88 -5.93
CA MET A 160 7.61 -15.08 -5.55
C MET A 160 6.64 -15.17 -6.73
N GLU A 161 7.14 -15.29 -7.95
CA GLU A 161 6.32 -15.27 -9.17
C GLU A 161 5.24 -16.36 -9.20
N LYS A 162 5.55 -17.53 -8.65
CA LYS A 162 4.62 -18.68 -8.58
C LYS A 162 3.83 -18.75 -7.27
N LEU A 163 3.96 -17.77 -6.39
CA LEU A 163 3.23 -17.77 -5.13
C LEU A 163 1.90 -17.03 -5.25
N PRO A 164 0.83 -17.53 -4.62
CA PRO A 164 -0.51 -16.93 -4.68
C PRO A 164 -0.64 -15.63 -3.88
N THR A 165 0.44 -15.10 -3.35
CA THR A 165 0.44 -13.91 -2.51
C THR A 165 1.37 -12.82 -3.03
N ASN A 166 1.02 -11.56 -2.74
CA ASN A 166 1.86 -10.37 -2.94
C ASN A 166 2.49 -9.88 -1.64
N GLN A 167 2.41 -10.65 -0.57
CA GLN A 167 2.78 -10.25 0.78
C GLN A 167 3.80 -11.22 1.35
N GLY A 168 4.52 -10.77 2.37
CA GLY A 168 5.32 -11.66 3.20
C GLY A 168 4.43 -12.68 3.93
N LEU A 169 4.97 -13.85 4.16
CA LEU A 169 4.32 -14.93 4.89
C LEU A 169 5.11 -15.24 6.16
N LEU A 170 4.37 -15.47 7.24
CA LEU A 170 4.87 -16.11 8.44
C LEU A 170 4.17 -17.47 8.58
N ILE A 171 4.96 -18.53 8.57
CA ILE A 171 4.47 -19.91 8.62
C ILE A 171 5.16 -20.58 9.79
N GLY A 172 4.40 -21.11 10.75
CA GLY A 172 4.96 -21.75 11.92
C GLY A 172 3.93 -22.14 12.96
N SER A 173 4.39 -22.70 14.08
CA SER A 173 3.56 -23.04 15.23
C SER A 173 3.20 -21.83 16.08
N TYR A 174 2.09 -21.94 16.80
CA TYR A 174 1.65 -20.97 17.84
C TYR A 174 1.92 -21.48 19.24
#